data_e89be26ff078ad07de80a5878c8e3704
#
_entry.id   e89be26ff078ad07de80a5878c8e3704
#
_cell.length_a   1.000
_cell.length_b   1.000
_cell.length_c   1.000
_cell.angle_alpha   90.00
_cell.angle_beta   90.00
_cell.angle_gamma   90.00
#
_symmetry.space_group_name_H-M   'P 1'
#
loop_
_entity.id
_entity.type
_entity.pdbx_description
1 polymer ?
#
loop_
_entity_poly.entity_id
_entity_poly.type
_entity_poly.pdbx_seq_one_letter_code
_entity_poly.pdbx_strand_id
1 'polypeptide(L)'
;MVNQIAKSYITDNNLIVSIMAPDKEAVKIPTEEQIKAVIDESKKAELTAKAEEDLNKPLISTLPKAGKVKKVAKNDKIGTTEWTLSNGVKVIFKPTKFKEDEILLSAFSEGGLSKVKNVADLPSATLASSIVGSNGLGEYNQIELNKLLTGKIAQVSPFIGAYDEGFNGSSSVKDFETMLQLVYLQFTAPRKDDNSYAALLNM
;
A
#
# COMPACT_ATOMS: atom_id res chain seq x y z
N MET A 1 -0.81 28.96 12.13
CA MET A 1 0.36 28.46 12.91
C MET A 1 1.37 27.72 12.03
N VAL A 2 1.03 26.60 11.36
CA VAL A 2 1.99 25.81 10.54
C VAL A 2 2.62 26.65 9.43
N ASN A 3 1.83 27.41 8.65
CA ASN A 3 2.34 28.26 7.58
C ASN A 3 3.26 29.39 8.06
N GLN A 4 3.07 29.89 9.29
CA GLN A 4 3.96 30.89 9.88
C GLN A 4 5.30 30.28 10.28
N ILE A 5 5.27 29.09 10.85
CA ILE A 5 6.47 28.33 11.20
C ILE A 5 7.25 27.97 9.92
N ALA A 6 6.59 27.46 8.88
CA ALA A 6 7.23 27.13 7.62
C ALA A 6 7.96 28.34 7.01
N LYS A 7 7.35 29.55 7.02
CA LYS A 7 8.00 30.78 6.54
C LYS A 7 9.23 31.19 7.36
N SER A 8 9.30 30.83 8.64
CA SER A 8 10.47 31.14 9.47
C SER A 8 11.63 30.15 9.28
N TYR A 9 11.34 28.92 8.83
CA TYR A 9 12.38 27.92 8.58
C TYR A 9 12.93 27.94 7.14
N ILE A 10 12.12 28.34 6.17
CA ILE A 10 12.54 28.42 4.76
C ILE A 10 13.12 29.82 4.53
N THR A 11 14.43 29.96 4.70
CA THR A 11 15.17 31.20 4.47
C THR A 11 16.28 30.97 3.45
N ASP A 12 16.75 32.05 2.80
CA ASP A 12 17.88 31.96 1.87
C ASP A 12 19.23 31.85 2.57
N ASN A 13 19.25 32.03 3.89
CA ASN A 13 20.47 31.94 4.68
C ASN A 13 20.82 30.47 4.90
N ASN A 14 22.08 30.11 4.66
CA ASN A 14 22.61 28.75 4.83
C ASN A 14 21.95 27.69 3.92
N LEU A 15 21.47 28.11 2.75
CA LEU A 15 20.96 27.21 1.74
C LEU A 15 22.13 26.40 1.12
N ILE A 16 22.10 25.07 1.26
CA ILE A 16 23.05 24.16 0.62
C ILE A 16 22.26 23.34 -0.41
N VAL A 17 22.70 23.36 -1.65
CA VAL A 17 22.11 22.55 -2.72
C VAL A 17 23.09 21.44 -3.06
N SER A 18 22.66 20.18 -2.95
CA SER A 18 23.43 19.00 -3.34
C SER A 18 22.70 18.29 -4.48
N ILE A 19 23.41 17.95 -5.54
CA ILE A 19 22.89 17.21 -6.68
C ILE A 19 23.60 15.86 -6.75
N MET A 20 22.84 14.80 -6.77
CA MET A 20 23.32 13.45 -6.97
C MET A 20 22.77 12.94 -8.30
N ALA A 21 23.65 12.55 -9.20
CA ALA A 21 23.26 12.06 -10.52
C ALA A 21 24.13 10.84 -10.89
N PRO A 22 23.64 9.89 -11.69
CA PRO A 22 24.44 8.79 -12.19
C PRO A 22 25.53 9.32 -13.14
N ASP A 23 26.73 8.75 -13.04
CA ASP A 23 27.87 9.06 -13.93
C ASP A 23 27.65 8.40 -15.30
N LYS A 24 26.88 9.08 -16.16
CA LYS A 24 26.57 8.65 -17.53
C LYS A 24 26.70 9.85 -18.47
N GLU A 25 27.29 9.65 -19.65
CA GLU A 25 27.47 10.71 -20.68
C GLU A 25 26.18 11.43 -21.05
N ALA A 26 25.03 10.75 -21.03
CA ALA A 26 23.72 11.34 -21.33
C ALA A 26 23.17 12.24 -20.23
N VAL A 27 23.73 12.20 -19.01
CA VAL A 27 23.24 12.96 -17.86
C VAL A 27 24.12 14.19 -17.70
N LYS A 28 23.57 15.36 -18.06
CA LYS A 28 24.25 16.65 -17.85
C LYS A 28 23.91 17.18 -16.47
N ILE A 29 24.91 17.31 -15.62
CA ILE A 29 24.76 17.99 -14.33
C ILE A 29 24.56 19.48 -14.58
N PRO A 30 23.51 20.12 -14.01
CA PRO A 30 23.30 21.55 -14.19
C PRO A 30 24.42 22.36 -13.55
N THR A 31 24.73 23.51 -14.14
CA THR A 31 25.70 24.46 -13.56
C THR A 31 25.12 25.19 -12.36
N GLU A 32 25.98 25.82 -11.57
CA GLU A 32 25.55 26.63 -10.41
C GLU A 32 24.59 27.75 -10.82
N GLU A 33 24.86 28.43 -11.95
CA GLU A 33 24.00 29.47 -12.49
C GLU A 33 22.61 28.97 -12.88
N GLN A 34 22.55 27.76 -13.49
CA GLN A 34 21.28 27.11 -13.83
C GLN A 34 20.48 26.78 -12.58
N ILE A 35 21.13 26.28 -11.54
CA ILE A 35 20.47 25.96 -10.27
C ILE A 35 19.93 27.23 -9.61
N LYS A 36 20.74 28.33 -9.56
CA LYS A 36 20.31 29.59 -9.02
C LYS A 36 19.12 30.17 -9.80
N ALA A 37 19.15 30.10 -11.13
CA ALA A 37 18.05 30.56 -11.97
C ALA A 37 16.74 29.82 -11.67
N VAL A 38 16.77 28.47 -11.51
CA VAL A 38 15.60 27.67 -11.16
C VAL A 38 15.06 28.04 -9.77
N ILE A 39 15.94 28.26 -8.80
CA ILE A 39 15.55 28.70 -7.45
C ILE A 39 14.85 30.08 -7.50
N ASP A 40 15.41 31.03 -8.24
CA ASP A 40 14.84 32.36 -8.36
C ASP A 40 13.51 32.38 -9.14
N GLU A 41 13.38 31.50 -10.15
CA GLU A 41 12.13 31.32 -10.89
C GLU A 41 11.06 30.68 -9.99
N SER A 42 11.41 29.65 -9.21
CA SER A 42 10.48 29.00 -8.29
C SER A 42 9.92 29.93 -7.22
N LYS A 43 10.71 30.91 -6.76
CA LYS A 43 10.28 31.95 -5.80
C LYS A 43 9.27 32.93 -6.40
N LYS A 44 9.31 33.13 -7.71
CA LYS A 44 8.41 34.04 -8.44
C LYS A 44 7.16 33.33 -8.96
N ALA A 45 7.16 31.99 -8.96
CA ALA A 45 6.04 31.22 -9.47
C ALA A 45 4.79 31.44 -8.61
N GLU A 46 3.69 31.80 -9.24
CA GLU A 46 2.39 31.81 -8.61
C GLU A 46 1.91 30.36 -8.44
N LEU A 47 1.91 29.88 -7.19
CA LEU A 47 1.46 28.53 -6.86
C LEU A 47 -0.03 28.59 -6.51
N THR A 48 -0.83 27.88 -7.28
CA THR A 48 -2.21 27.59 -6.90
C THR A 48 -2.25 26.35 -6.02
N ALA A 49 -2.98 26.43 -4.90
CA ALA A 49 -3.20 25.26 -4.07
C ALA A 49 -3.86 24.16 -4.92
N LYS A 50 -3.29 22.93 -4.87
CA LYS A 50 -3.96 21.79 -5.48
C LYS A 50 -5.32 21.62 -4.83
N ALA A 51 -6.38 21.53 -5.63
CA ALA A 51 -7.70 21.22 -5.12
C ALA A 51 -7.64 19.91 -4.32
N GLU A 52 -8.07 19.95 -3.06
CA GLU A 52 -8.20 18.72 -2.28
C GLU A 52 -9.35 17.92 -2.86
N GLU A 53 -9.06 16.72 -3.31
CA GLU A 53 -10.11 15.76 -3.65
C GLU A 53 -10.84 15.39 -2.38
N ASP A 54 -12.18 15.36 -2.45
CA ASP A 54 -13.01 14.93 -1.31
C ASP A 54 -12.81 13.43 -1.06
N LEU A 55 -11.91 13.12 -0.12
CA LEU A 55 -11.62 11.75 0.32
C LEU A 55 -12.57 11.27 1.44
N ASN A 56 -13.67 11.97 1.69
CA ASN A 56 -14.70 11.55 2.66
C ASN A 56 -15.51 10.33 2.18
N LYS A 57 -15.17 9.78 1.03
CA LYS A 57 -15.79 8.55 0.52
C LYS A 57 -15.33 7.33 1.33
N PRO A 58 -16.22 6.37 1.61
CA PRO A 58 -15.85 5.14 2.27
C PRO A 58 -14.93 4.29 1.37
N LEU A 59 -14.02 3.53 1.97
CA LEU A 59 -13.11 2.62 1.25
C LEU A 59 -13.89 1.62 0.38
N ILE A 60 -15.03 1.16 0.86
CA ILE A 60 -15.99 0.32 0.13
C ILE A 60 -17.36 1.02 0.16
N SER A 61 -17.89 1.37 -1.00
CA SER A 61 -19.19 2.06 -1.12
C SER A 61 -20.36 1.15 -0.75
N THR A 62 -20.27 -0.14 -1.05
CA THR A 62 -21.31 -1.13 -0.74
C THR A 62 -20.67 -2.32 -0.04
N LEU A 63 -20.99 -2.49 1.24
CA LEU A 63 -20.46 -3.62 2.01
C LEU A 63 -20.95 -4.96 1.44
N PRO A 64 -20.08 -5.98 1.38
CA PRO A 64 -20.48 -7.30 0.94
C PRO A 64 -21.50 -7.92 1.89
N LYS A 65 -22.32 -8.82 1.37
CA LYS A 65 -23.26 -9.59 2.19
C LYS A 65 -22.48 -10.48 3.17
N ALA A 66 -22.84 -10.40 4.45
CA ALA A 66 -22.19 -11.19 5.49
C ALA A 66 -22.28 -12.70 5.21
N GLY A 67 -21.16 -13.38 5.33
CA GLY A 67 -21.09 -14.84 5.31
C GLY A 67 -21.61 -15.47 6.61
N LYS A 68 -21.69 -16.80 6.64
CA LYS A 68 -22.09 -17.56 7.82
C LYS A 68 -20.96 -18.46 8.29
N VAL A 69 -20.80 -18.59 9.61
CA VAL A 69 -19.95 -19.60 10.22
C VAL A 69 -20.71 -20.92 10.24
N LYS A 70 -20.19 -21.96 9.57
CA LYS A 70 -20.79 -23.31 9.54
C LYS A 70 -20.29 -24.20 10.67
N LYS A 71 -19.04 -24.06 11.08
CA LYS A 71 -18.41 -24.89 12.09
C LYS A 71 -17.45 -24.04 12.93
N VAL A 72 -17.44 -24.34 14.22
CA VAL A 72 -16.47 -23.78 15.18
C VAL A 72 -15.76 -24.97 15.86
N ALA A 73 -14.45 -24.94 15.88
CA ALA A 73 -13.62 -25.91 16.59
C ALA A 73 -12.62 -25.17 17.49
N LYS A 74 -12.39 -25.65 18.71
CA LYS A 74 -11.41 -25.12 19.64
C LYS A 74 -10.26 -26.10 19.81
N ASN A 75 -9.05 -25.58 19.91
CA ASN A 75 -7.87 -26.36 20.24
C ASN A 75 -7.21 -25.76 21.48
N ASP A 76 -7.56 -26.33 22.63
CA ASP A 76 -7.08 -25.82 23.94
C ASP A 76 -5.57 -26.00 24.13
N LYS A 77 -4.96 -27.00 23.45
CA LYS A 77 -3.50 -27.24 23.57
C LYS A 77 -2.66 -26.08 23.07
N ILE A 78 -3.15 -25.37 22.04
CA ILE A 78 -2.46 -24.22 21.45
C ILE A 78 -3.25 -22.92 21.57
N GLY A 79 -4.40 -22.95 22.22
CA GLY A 79 -5.25 -21.80 22.50
C GLY A 79 -5.82 -21.14 21.25
N THR A 80 -6.27 -21.93 20.26
CA THR A 80 -6.84 -21.42 19.02
C THR A 80 -8.32 -21.77 18.88
N THR A 81 -9.03 -20.91 18.13
CA THR A 81 -10.40 -21.20 17.67
C THR A 81 -10.42 -21.15 16.15
N GLU A 82 -10.87 -22.21 15.52
CA GLU A 82 -11.04 -22.35 14.07
C GLU A 82 -12.52 -22.16 13.70
N TRP A 83 -12.79 -21.30 12.74
CA TRP A 83 -14.09 -21.19 12.08
C TRP A 83 -14.00 -21.71 10.65
N THR A 84 -14.97 -22.49 10.24
CA THR A 84 -15.19 -22.83 8.84
C THR A 84 -16.37 -21.99 8.33
N LEU A 85 -16.10 -21.13 7.37
CA LEU A 85 -17.10 -20.23 6.79
C LEU A 85 -17.96 -20.92 5.73
N SER A 86 -19.06 -20.30 5.34
CA SER A 86 -20.02 -20.85 4.35
C SER A 86 -19.42 -21.06 2.96
N ASN A 87 -18.38 -20.32 2.61
CA ASN A 87 -17.63 -20.43 1.36
C ASN A 87 -16.44 -21.41 1.43
N GLY A 88 -16.26 -22.10 2.57
CA GLY A 88 -15.19 -23.06 2.77
C GLY A 88 -13.89 -22.49 3.36
N VAL A 89 -13.77 -21.17 3.48
CA VAL A 89 -12.60 -20.54 4.09
C VAL A 89 -12.51 -20.94 5.56
N LYS A 90 -11.30 -21.27 6.00
CA LYS A 90 -10.96 -21.49 7.40
C LYS A 90 -10.32 -20.24 7.97
N VAL A 91 -10.79 -19.81 9.13
CA VAL A 91 -10.24 -18.70 9.88
C VAL A 91 -9.79 -19.20 11.24
N ILE A 92 -8.53 -19.04 11.57
CA ILE A 92 -7.92 -19.49 12.81
C ILE A 92 -7.57 -18.27 13.64
N PHE A 93 -8.16 -18.17 14.81
CA PHE A 93 -7.91 -17.10 15.78
C PHE A 93 -6.99 -17.60 16.89
N LYS A 94 -5.95 -16.83 17.16
CA LYS A 94 -5.08 -17.03 18.31
C LYS A 94 -4.99 -15.76 19.14
N PRO A 95 -5.76 -15.59 20.21
CA PRO A 95 -5.59 -14.48 21.15
C PRO A 95 -4.24 -14.58 21.82
N THR A 96 -3.52 -13.44 21.89
CA THR A 96 -2.24 -13.32 22.56
C THR A 96 -2.23 -12.06 23.43
N LYS A 97 -1.27 -11.97 24.38
CA LYS A 97 -1.06 -10.81 25.24
C LYS A 97 0.29 -10.13 24.99
N PHE A 98 0.92 -10.41 23.83
CA PHE A 98 2.22 -9.82 23.51
C PHE A 98 2.13 -8.33 23.19
N LYS A 99 1.04 -7.92 22.56
CA LYS A 99 0.74 -6.52 22.23
C LYS A 99 -0.78 -6.35 22.21
N GLU A 100 -1.31 -5.40 22.96
CA GLU A 100 -2.76 -5.28 23.19
C GLU A 100 -3.51 -4.58 22.04
N ASP A 101 -2.81 -3.75 21.28
CA ASP A 101 -3.36 -2.89 20.25
C ASP A 101 -3.01 -3.35 18.81
N GLU A 102 -2.60 -4.60 18.64
CA GLU A 102 -2.18 -5.14 17.36
C GLU A 102 -2.93 -6.41 16.99
N ILE A 103 -3.37 -6.47 15.73
CA ILE A 103 -3.89 -7.67 15.08
C ILE A 103 -2.98 -7.97 13.89
N LEU A 104 -2.44 -9.19 13.85
CA LEU A 104 -1.68 -9.70 12.71
C LEU A 104 -2.56 -10.63 11.88
N LEU A 105 -2.53 -10.46 10.57
CA LEU A 105 -3.22 -11.28 9.59
C LEU A 105 -2.20 -12.01 8.72
N SER A 106 -2.36 -13.32 8.58
CA SER A 106 -1.70 -14.10 7.54
C SER A 106 -2.76 -14.98 6.88
N ALA A 107 -2.96 -14.79 5.59
CA ALA A 107 -3.90 -15.58 4.79
C ALA A 107 -3.13 -16.18 3.62
N PHE A 108 -3.33 -17.49 3.38
CA PHE A 108 -2.63 -18.19 2.31
C PHE A 108 -3.48 -19.28 1.69
N SER A 109 -3.18 -19.61 0.46
CA SER A 109 -3.63 -20.82 -0.24
C SER A 109 -2.45 -21.51 -0.91
N GLU A 110 -2.56 -22.81 -1.16
CA GLU A 110 -1.57 -23.55 -1.90
C GLU A 110 -1.61 -23.16 -3.38
N GLY A 111 -0.45 -22.88 -3.95
CA GLY A 111 -0.35 -22.40 -5.35
C GLY A 111 0.98 -21.75 -5.64
N GLY A 112 1.00 -20.44 -5.69
CA GLY A 112 2.18 -19.64 -5.96
C GLY A 112 2.77 -19.91 -7.34
N LEU A 113 4.06 -19.67 -7.47
CA LEU A 113 4.80 -19.84 -8.74
C LEU A 113 4.76 -21.28 -9.26
N SER A 114 4.51 -22.29 -8.40
CA SER A 114 4.41 -23.69 -8.82
C SER A 114 3.22 -23.97 -9.74
N LYS A 115 2.24 -23.06 -9.82
CA LYS A 115 1.08 -23.14 -10.71
C LYS A 115 1.35 -22.54 -12.09
N VAL A 116 2.43 -21.82 -12.27
CA VAL A 116 2.82 -21.24 -13.56
C VAL A 116 3.30 -22.33 -14.49
N LYS A 117 2.51 -22.62 -15.51
CA LYS A 117 2.78 -23.74 -16.46
C LYS A 117 3.84 -23.38 -17.50
N ASN A 118 3.89 -22.12 -17.90
CA ASN A 118 4.82 -21.66 -18.93
C ASN A 118 5.95 -20.87 -18.26
N VAL A 119 7.19 -21.31 -18.44
CA VAL A 119 8.39 -20.67 -17.88
C VAL A 119 8.53 -19.22 -18.32
N ALA A 120 8.08 -18.89 -19.52
CA ALA A 120 8.10 -17.51 -20.03
C ALA A 120 7.24 -16.54 -19.21
N ASP A 121 6.24 -17.04 -18.48
CA ASP A 121 5.36 -16.22 -17.64
C ASP A 121 5.90 -16.03 -16.21
N LEU A 122 6.95 -16.73 -15.82
CA LEU A 122 7.52 -16.63 -14.47
C LEU A 122 7.96 -15.20 -14.08
N PRO A 123 8.62 -14.41 -14.94
CA PRO A 123 8.97 -13.03 -14.59
C PRO A 123 7.73 -12.19 -14.25
N SER A 124 6.67 -12.30 -15.05
CA SER A 124 5.41 -11.60 -14.81
C SER A 124 4.74 -12.06 -13.52
N ALA A 125 4.70 -13.37 -13.26
CA ALA A 125 4.12 -13.92 -12.04
C ALA A 125 4.91 -13.48 -10.79
N THR A 126 6.24 -13.43 -10.87
CA THR A 126 7.10 -12.97 -9.76
C THR A 126 6.86 -11.51 -9.42
N LEU A 127 6.61 -10.66 -10.41
CA LEU A 127 6.39 -9.23 -10.21
C LEU A 127 4.92 -8.88 -9.89
N ALA A 128 3.98 -9.80 -10.10
CA ALA A 128 2.55 -9.52 -10.03
C ALA A 128 2.12 -8.93 -8.69
N SER A 129 2.59 -9.48 -7.56
CA SER A 129 2.24 -8.98 -6.23
C SER A 129 2.75 -7.56 -5.98
N SER A 130 3.96 -7.24 -6.46
CA SER A 130 4.54 -5.89 -6.35
C SER A 130 3.78 -4.88 -7.21
N ILE A 131 3.41 -5.27 -8.43
CA ILE A 131 2.63 -4.43 -9.34
C ILE A 131 1.25 -4.13 -8.73
N VAL A 132 0.53 -5.15 -8.30
CA VAL A 132 -0.79 -4.98 -7.66
C VAL A 132 -0.68 -4.13 -6.40
N GLY A 133 0.34 -4.36 -5.56
CA GLY A 133 0.57 -3.62 -4.33
C GLY A 133 0.87 -2.13 -4.54
N SER A 134 1.39 -1.74 -5.71
CA SER A 134 1.76 -0.35 -6.03
C SER A 134 0.68 0.45 -6.76
N ASN A 135 -0.36 -0.21 -7.28
CA ASN A 135 -1.34 0.43 -8.16
C ASN A 135 -2.53 1.08 -7.44
N GLY A 136 -2.60 0.93 -6.11
CA GLY A 136 -3.78 1.31 -5.34
C GLY A 136 -4.86 0.23 -5.38
N LEU A 137 -6.08 0.54 -4.91
CA LEU A 137 -7.19 -0.41 -4.80
C LEU A 137 -8.52 0.25 -5.11
N GLY A 138 -9.40 -0.48 -5.78
CA GLY A 138 -10.74 -0.01 -6.11
C GLY A 138 -10.71 1.26 -6.95
N GLU A 139 -11.37 2.30 -6.47
CA GLU A 139 -11.41 3.61 -7.12
C GLU A 139 -10.17 4.47 -6.84
N TYR A 140 -9.33 4.09 -5.86
CA TYR A 140 -8.24 4.91 -5.33
C TYR A 140 -6.89 4.48 -5.91
N ASN A 141 -6.16 5.41 -6.51
CA ASN A 141 -4.75 5.20 -6.80
C ASN A 141 -3.95 5.14 -5.49
N GLN A 142 -2.66 4.80 -5.56
CA GLN A 142 -1.85 4.61 -4.36
C GLN A 142 -1.74 5.87 -3.48
N ILE A 143 -1.69 7.06 -4.11
CA ILE A 143 -1.60 8.33 -3.38
C ILE A 143 -2.90 8.64 -2.66
N GLU A 144 -4.03 8.47 -3.33
CA GLU A 144 -5.37 8.65 -2.78
C GLU A 144 -5.64 7.64 -1.66
N LEU A 145 -5.28 6.37 -1.86
CA LEU A 145 -5.40 5.33 -0.85
C LEU A 145 -4.61 5.66 0.41
N ASN A 146 -3.36 6.11 0.26
CA ASN A 146 -2.54 6.51 1.38
C ASN A 146 -3.13 7.71 2.14
N LYS A 147 -3.70 8.69 1.42
CA LYS A 147 -4.40 9.81 2.04
C LYS A 147 -5.65 9.36 2.79
N LEU A 148 -6.46 8.49 2.20
CA LEU A 148 -7.67 7.93 2.81
C LEU A 148 -7.36 7.15 4.09
N LEU A 149 -6.22 6.47 4.12
CA LEU A 149 -5.74 5.71 5.28
C LEU A 149 -4.97 6.57 6.30
N THR A 150 -4.81 7.88 6.06
CA THR A 150 -4.15 8.76 7.03
C THR A 150 -4.87 8.73 8.37
N GLY A 151 -4.11 8.48 9.46
CA GLY A 151 -4.67 8.34 10.82
C GLY A 151 -5.27 6.97 11.13
N LYS A 152 -5.22 6.01 10.19
CA LYS A 152 -5.58 4.60 10.40
C LYS A 152 -4.31 3.74 10.47
N ILE A 153 -4.35 2.74 11.33
CA ILE A 153 -3.30 1.73 11.44
C ILE A 153 -3.87 0.45 10.84
N ALA A 154 -3.79 0.32 9.53
CA ALA A 154 -4.23 -0.86 8.79
C ALA A 154 -3.41 -0.99 7.50
N GLN A 155 -2.87 -2.16 7.26
CA GLN A 155 -2.12 -2.47 6.04
C GLN A 155 -2.34 -3.92 5.62
N VAL A 156 -2.31 -4.16 4.31
CA VAL A 156 -2.40 -5.48 3.69
C VAL A 156 -1.49 -5.50 2.48
N SER A 157 -0.69 -6.54 2.35
CA SER A 157 0.21 -6.74 1.20
C SER A 157 -0.01 -8.12 0.62
N PRO A 158 -0.21 -8.26 -0.70
CA PRO A 158 -0.25 -9.53 -1.38
C PRO A 158 1.16 -10.12 -1.48
N PHE A 159 1.25 -11.44 -1.53
CA PHE A 159 2.48 -12.15 -1.86
C PHE A 159 2.20 -13.36 -2.76
N ILE A 160 3.20 -13.71 -3.56
CA ILE A 160 3.25 -14.94 -4.35
C ILE A 160 4.58 -15.61 -4.04
N GLY A 161 4.52 -16.72 -3.30
CA GLY A 161 5.67 -17.54 -2.95
C GLY A 161 5.91 -18.66 -3.96
N ALA A 162 6.83 -19.58 -3.68
CA ALA A 162 7.12 -20.71 -4.56
C ALA A 162 5.93 -21.69 -4.63
N TYR A 163 5.27 -21.96 -3.49
CA TYR A 163 4.22 -22.97 -3.36
C TYR A 163 2.93 -22.44 -2.73
N ASP A 164 2.91 -21.20 -2.33
CA ASP A 164 1.78 -20.53 -1.69
C ASP A 164 1.60 -19.12 -2.21
N GLU A 165 0.42 -18.58 -2.01
CA GLU A 165 0.06 -17.21 -2.35
C GLU A 165 -0.95 -16.70 -1.32
N GLY A 166 -0.97 -15.38 -1.10
CA GLY A 166 -1.87 -14.83 -0.10
C GLY A 166 -1.64 -13.40 0.27
N PHE A 167 -1.95 -13.10 1.53
CA PHE A 167 -1.84 -11.75 2.08
C PHE A 167 -1.23 -11.78 3.48
N ASN A 168 -0.36 -10.83 3.75
CA ASN A 168 0.05 -10.48 5.10
C ASN A 168 -0.52 -9.10 5.43
N GLY A 169 -0.97 -8.92 6.66
CA GLY A 169 -1.54 -7.66 7.09
C GLY A 169 -1.36 -7.42 8.58
N SER A 170 -1.53 -6.18 8.97
CA SER A 170 -1.61 -5.79 10.38
C SER A 170 -2.55 -4.61 10.56
N SER A 171 -3.16 -4.53 11.74
CA SER A 171 -3.98 -3.38 12.10
C SER A 171 -3.98 -3.15 13.61
N SER A 172 -4.40 -1.94 14.01
CA SER A 172 -4.90 -1.74 15.35
C SER A 172 -6.22 -2.48 15.54
N VAL A 173 -6.63 -2.71 16.79
CA VAL A 173 -7.96 -3.27 17.09
C VAL A 173 -9.06 -2.36 16.53
N LYS A 174 -8.89 -1.05 16.63
CA LYS A 174 -9.82 -0.03 16.12
C LYS A 174 -9.99 -0.10 14.61
N ASP A 175 -8.91 -0.38 13.87
CA ASP A 175 -8.87 -0.32 12.41
C ASP A 175 -8.97 -1.71 11.76
N PHE A 176 -9.35 -2.74 12.53
CA PHE A 176 -9.47 -4.12 12.05
C PHE A 176 -10.42 -4.25 10.87
N GLU A 177 -11.57 -3.57 10.92
CA GLU A 177 -12.52 -3.55 9.80
C GLU A 177 -11.88 -2.95 8.54
N THR A 178 -11.11 -1.86 8.66
CA THR A 178 -10.38 -1.27 7.54
C THR A 178 -9.40 -2.27 6.92
N MET A 179 -8.67 -3.05 7.73
CA MET A 179 -7.79 -4.10 7.24
C MET A 179 -8.56 -5.17 6.45
N LEU A 180 -9.71 -5.61 6.93
CA LEU A 180 -10.54 -6.59 6.21
C LEU A 180 -11.15 -6.01 4.92
N GLN A 181 -11.49 -4.73 4.90
CA GLN A 181 -11.92 -4.05 3.68
C GLN A 181 -10.79 -4.00 2.64
N LEU A 182 -9.55 -3.76 3.05
CA LEU A 182 -8.39 -3.82 2.16
C LEU A 182 -8.22 -5.23 1.59
N VAL A 183 -8.31 -6.29 2.40
CA VAL A 183 -8.28 -7.68 1.92
C VAL A 183 -9.38 -7.93 0.89
N TYR A 184 -10.59 -7.50 1.16
CA TYR A 184 -11.72 -7.65 0.24
C TYR A 184 -11.46 -6.97 -1.10
N LEU A 185 -10.94 -5.75 -1.10
CA LEU A 185 -10.61 -5.02 -2.32
C LEU A 185 -9.46 -5.66 -3.12
N GLN A 186 -8.49 -6.29 -2.46
CA GLN A 186 -7.43 -7.04 -3.14
C GLN A 186 -8.00 -8.17 -4.02
N PHE A 187 -9.09 -8.82 -3.57
CA PHE A 187 -9.75 -9.87 -4.33
C PHE A 187 -10.73 -9.36 -5.39
N THR A 188 -11.44 -8.27 -5.11
CA THR A 188 -12.62 -7.87 -5.88
C THR A 188 -12.37 -6.68 -6.79
N ALA A 189 -11.39 -5.86 -6.47
CA ALA A 189 -11.12 -4.62 -7.19
C ALA A 189 -9.62 -4.28 -7.25
N PRO A 190 -8.76 -5.22 -7.73
CA PRO A 190 -7.38 -4.88 -8.01
C PRO A 190 -7.35 -3.81 -9.10
N ARG A 191 -6.53 -2.77 -8.90
CA ARG A 191 -6.44 -1.66 -9.82
C ARG A 191 -5.30 -1.88 -10.82
N LYS A 192 -5.53 -1.47 -12.08
CA LYS A 192 -4.47 -1.28 -13.06
C LYS A 192 -4.17 0.22 -13.18
N ASP A 193 -2.91 0.59 -13.01
CA ASP A 193 -2.43 1.96 -13.18
C ASP A 193 -1.22 1.97 -14.11
N ASP A 194 -1.40 2.48 -15.33
CA ASP A 194 -0.37 2.45 -16.35
C ASP A 194 0.82 3.36 -16.01
N ASN A 195 0.60 4.44 -15.26
CA ASN A 195 1.68 5.34 -14.80
C ASN A 195 2.55 4.67 -13.74
N SER A 196 1.92 4.01 -12.77
CA SER A 196 2.63 3.24 -11.74
C SER A 196 3.41 2.09 -12.35
N TYR A 197 2.83 1.41 -13.34
CA TYR A 197 3.51 0.35 -14.08
C TYR A 197 4.70 0.86 -14.89
N ALA A 198 4.55 1.97 -15.61
CA ALA A 198 5.65 2.59 -16.35
C ALA A 198 6.79 3.05 -15.42
N ALA A 199 6.45 3.59 -14.24
CA ALA A 199 7.45 3.95 -13.23
C ALA A 199 8.23 2.73 -12.74
N LEU A 200 7.56 1.61 -12.49
CA LEU A 200 8.20 0.35 -12.07
C LEU A 200 9.17 -0.18 -13.13
N LEU A 201 8.84 -0.08 -14.42
CA LEU A 201 9.72 -0.54 -15.50
C LEU A 201 11.00 0.31 -15.65
N ASN A 202 11.01 1.53 -15.12
CA ASN A 202 12.15 2.45 -15.18
C ASN A 202 13.06 2.37 -13.92
N MET A 203 12.73 1.54 -12.97
CA MET A 203 13.53 1.27 -11.75
C MET A 203 14.53 0.14 -11.98
#